data_8ec5ae42840e90d00b75e7a46cfe300c
#
_entry.id   8ec5ae42840e90d00b75e7a46cfe300c
#
_cell.length_a   1.000
_cell.length_b   1.000
_cell.length_c   1.000
_cell.angle_alpha   90.00
_cell.angle_beta   90.00
_cell.angle_gamma   90.00
#
_symmetry.space_group_name_H-M   'P 1'
#
loop_
_entity.id
_entity.type
_entity.pdbx_description
1 polymer ?
#
loop_
_entity_poly.entity_id
_entity_poly.type
_entity_poly.pdbx_seq_one_letter_code
_entity_poly.pdbx_strand_id
1 'polypeptide(L)'
;MASFAYCIDQAIKGKKINKQVAERLRQADDPEVEIQNMVNEISRVQREKAVDAVRIAVAIDKIKNHPEGAGVGLISLPGRNMTGKAGYMNIDLLSSSYTKKYMAKFADGLSTFRTRMLGLSQDEESLNMFIRAVYGETVEDPKIQKIAKDWMELAEDMRVEFNKKGGSISKNENWLFPQNHDMRLIKNAGFDEWRKFIINKLDKNKMLDDNGKVLSDEQIEESLKYVYETISSGGMNKSQGLSVPRGLGSKLSRRGSEQRFLYFADANSWIAYQNKFGKGDVLTTLSDHIQGRANDIAMVETLGTNPRVMYDALKFQAKKIQLDRGKPIGEASLSMMDAVYKTVSGEINGGQMVTLADGMQFVRNLQVASKLGGATLSSFTD
;
A
#
# COMPACT_ATOMS: atom_id res chain seq x y z
N MET A 1 -38.88 -29.23 -10.33
CA MET A 1 -37.59 -28.91 -9.70
C MET A 1 -37.87 -28.18 -8.39
N ALA A 2 -37.18 -28.53 -7.30
CA ALA A 2 -37.30 -27.78 -6.05
C ALA A 2 -36.78 -26.35 -6.25
N SER A 3 -37.45 -25.34 -5.68
CA SER A 3 -36.97 -23.95 -5.77
C SER A 3 -35.67 -23.79 -5.03
N PHE A 4 -34.82 -22.84 -5.46
CA PHE A 4 -33.55 -22.54 -4.79
C PHE A 4 -33.76 -22.21 -3.29
N ALA A 5 -34.80 -21.44 -2.97
CA ALA A 5 -35.20 -21.14 -1.59
C ALA A 5 -35.45 -22.41 -0.75
N TYR A 6 -36.13 -23.43 -1.32
CA TYR A 6 -36.32 -24.70 -0.66
C TYR A 6 -35.03 -25.45 -0.39
N CYS A 7 -34.07 -25.41 -1.32
CA CYS A 7 -32.74 -26.00 -1.13
C CYS A 7 -31.98 -25.35 0.01
N ILE A 8 -32.03 -24.01 0.13
CA ILE A 8 -31.43 -23.26 1.24
C ILE A 8 -32.07 -23.71 2.58
N ASP A 9 -33.38 -23.79 2.66
CA ASP A 9 -34.07 -24.18 3.88
C ASP A 9 -33.72 -25.62 4.31
N GLN A 10 -33.59 -26.53 3.37
CA GLN A 10 -33.12 -27.90 3.66
C GLN A 10 -31.64 -27.90 4.13
N ALA A 11 -30.77 -27.06 3.54
CA ALA A 11 -29.38 -26.95 3.95
C ALA A 11 -29.25 -26.38 5.37
N ILE A 12 -30.12 -25.43 5.77
CA ILE A 12 -30.18 -24.91 7.15
C ILE A 12 -30.65 -26.01 8.11
N LYS A 13 -31.74 -26.69 7.79
CA LYS A 13 -32.28 -27.79 8.62
C LYS A 13 -31.25 -28.90 8.80
N GLY A 14 -30.52 -29.25 7.73
CA GLY A 14 -29.44 -30.23 7.75
C GLY A 14 -28.13 -29.73 8.39
N LYS A 15 -28.07 -28.50 8.93
CA LYS A 15 -26.88 -27.86 9.49
C LYS A 15 -25.68 -27.80 8.51
N LYS A 16 -25.94 -27.83 7.21
CA LYS A 16 -24.92 -27.75 6.16
C LYS A 16 -24.42 -26.31 5.93
N ILE A 17 -25.32 -25.34 6.14
CA ILE A 17 -24.99 -23.90 6.09
C ILE A 17 -25.58 -23.19 7.33
N ASN A 18 -24.95 -22.09 7.74
CA ASN A 18 -25.46 -21.25 8.82
C ASN A 18 -26.45 -20.20 8.29
N LYS A 19 -27.17 -19.53 9.20
CA LYS A 19 -28.15 -18.50 8.84
C LYS A 19 -27.56 -17.34 8.03
N GLN A 20 -26.33 -16.93 8.32
CA GLN A 20 -25.68 -15.84 7.63
C GLN A 20 -25.37 -16.17 6.17
N VAL A 21 -24.86 -17.38 5.90
CA VAL A 21 -24.66 -17.89 4.54
C VAL A 21 -25.99 -17.99 3.79
N ALA A 22 -27.01 -18.49 4.44
CA ALA A 22 -28.34 -18.59 3.84
C ALA A 22 -28.93 -17.22 3.45
N GLU A 23 -28.75 -16.21 4.31
CA GLU A 23 -29.20 -14.84 4.05
C GLU A 23 -28.48 -14.22 2.86
N ARG A 24 -27.15 -14.36 2.79
CA ARG A 24 -26.35 -13.91 1.63
C ARG A 24 -26.84 -14.54 0.32
N LEU A 25 -27.09 -15.85 0.33
CA LEU A 25 -27.58 -16.57 -0.86
C LEU A 25 -29.01 -16.15 -1.28
N ARG A 26 -29.87 -15.77 -0.33
CA ARG A 26 -31.20 -15.27 -0.64
C ARG A 26 -31.21 -13.87 -1.21
N GLN A 27 -30.24 -13.05 -0.83
CA GLN A 27 -30.10 -11.66 -1.27
C GLN A 27 -29.28 -11.53 -2.56
N ALA A 28 -28.64 -12.60 -3.00
CA ALA A 28 -27.81 -12.59 -4.19
C ALA A 28 -28.65 -12.58 -5.48
N ASP A 29 -28.28 -11.72 -6.41
CA ASP A 29 -28.89 -11.67 -7.75
C ASP A 29 -28.59 -12.98 -8.52
N ASP A 30 -27.37 -13.55 -8.34
CA ASP A 30 -26.92 -14.83 -8.86
C ASP A 30 -26.30 -15.66 -7.71
N PRO A 31 -27.04 -16.68 -7.21
CA PRO A 31 -26.57 -17.52 -6.12
C PRO A 31 -25.34 -18.38 -6.45
N GLU A 32 -25.13 -18.77 -7.70
CA GLU A 32 -23.97 -19.56 -8.10
C GLU A 32 -22.69 -18.71 -8.04
N VAL A 33 -22.77 -17.49 -8.53
CA VAL A 33 -21.69 -16.49 -8.42
C VAL A 33 -21.40 -16.20 -6.95
N GLU A 34 -22.44 -16.06 -6.11
CA GLU A 34 -22.26 -15.80 -4.68
C GLU A 34 -21.60 -16.99 -3.95
N ILE A 35 -21.96 -18.22 -4.30
CA ILE A 35 -21.27 -19.42 -3.77
C ILE A 35 -19.79 -19.39 -4.15
N GLN A 36 -19.45 -19.08 -5.40
CA GLN A 36 -18.07 -19.00 -5.85
C GLN A 36 -17.30 -17.90 -5.10
N ASN A 37 -17.92 -16.75 -4.89
CA ASN A 37 -17.35 -15.65 -4.12
C ASN A 37 -17.06 -16.06 -2.67
N MET A 38 -18.00 -16.75 -2.02
CA MET A 38 -17.81 -17.27 -0.66
C MET A 38 -16.69 -18.30 -0.58
N VAL A 39 -16.58 -19.22 -1.54
CA VAL A 39 -15.50 -20.22 -1.60
C VAL A 39 -14.15 -19.51 -1.76
N ASN A 40 -14.06 -18.53 -2.65
CA ASN A 40 -12.84 -17.74 -2.84
C ASN A 40 -12.47 -16.97 -1.57
N GLU A 41 -13.45 -16.38 -0.88
CA GLU A 41 -13.24 -15.68 0.38
C GLU A 41 -12.72 -16.61 1.49
N ILE A 42 -13.33 -17.79 1.67
CA ILE A 42 -12.88 -18.78 2.64
C ILE A 42 -11.44 -19.21 2.35
N SER A 43 -11.14 -19.56 1.10
CA SER A 43 -9.81 -19.98 0.69
C SER A 43 -8.76 -18.90 0.94
N ARG A 44 -9.11 -17.65 0.66
CA ARG A 44 -8.26 -16.49 0.93
C ARG A 44 -8.02 -16.32 2.43
N VAL A 45 -9.07 -16.36 3.25
CA VAL A 45 -8.95 -16.21 4.71
C VAL A 45 -8.10 -17.32 5.32
N GLN A 46 -8.24 -18.55 4.85
CA GLN A 46 -7.41 -19.68 5.29
C GLN A 46 -5.94 -19.46 4.94
N ARG A 47 -5.67 -19.00 3.72
CA ARG A 47 -4.30 -18.67 3.29
C ARG A 47 -3.70 -17.53 4.12
N GLU A 48 -4.45 -16.46 4.36
CA GLU A 48 -4.02 -15.34 5.21
C GLU A 48 -3.64 -15.84 6.61
N LYS A 49 -4.49 -16.67 7.24
CA LYS A 49 -4.22 -17.26 8.56
C LYS A 49 -2.95 -18.13 8.57
N ALA A 50 -2.75 -18.94 7.53
CA ALA A 50 -1.56 -19.79 7.43
C ALA A 50 -0.28 -18.95 7.28
N VAL A 51 -0.32 -17.90 6.43
CA VAL A 51 0.81 -16.95 6.28
C VAL A 51 1.11 -16.27 7.61
N ASP A 52 0.09 -15.74 8.30
CA ASP A 52 0.27 -15.05 9.57
C ASP A 52 0.82 -15.96 10.66
N ALA A 53 0.36 -17.23 10.73
CA ALA A 53 0.89 -18.20 11.69
C ALA A 53 2.39 -18.49 11.47
N VAL A 54 2.83 -18.63 10.22
CA VAL A 54 4.26 -18.81 9.91
C VAL A 54 5.05 -17.54 10.25
N ARG A 55 4.57 -16.36 9.87
CA ARG A 55 5.27 -15.10 10.11
C ARG A 55 5.42 -14.79 11.60
N ILE A 56 4.37 -15.03 12.40
CA ILE A 56 4.46 -14.81 13.85
C ILE A 56 5.48 -15.75 14.49
N ALA A 57 5.51 -17.02 14.10
CA ALA A 57 6.46 -17.98 14.65
C ALA A 57 7.92 -17.56 14.35
N VAL A 58 8.21 -17.18 13.10
CA VAL A 58 9.53 -16.69 12.69
C VAL A 58 9.90 -15.39 13.42
N ALA A 59 8.97 -14.46 13.55
CA ALA A 59 9.22 -13.19 14.23
C ALA A 59 9.46 -13.38 15.74
N ILE A 60 8.70 -14.25 16.40
CA ILE A 60 8.91 -14.57 17.83
C ILE A 60 10.30 -15.21 18.03
N ASP A 61 10.70 -16.12 17.15
CA ASP A 61 12.03 -16.74 17.24
C ASP A 61 13.15 -15.68 17.11
N LYS A 62 13.06 -14.79 16.13
CA LYS A 62 13.99 -13.66 15.97
C LYS A 62 14.07 -12.77 17.19
N ILE A 63 12.90 -12.40 17.77
CA ILE A 63 12.85 -11.55 18.96
C ILE A 63 13.44 -12.26 20.17
N LYS A 64 13.07 -13.52 20.40
CA LYS A 64 13.49 -14.32 21.54
C LYS A 64 15.00 -14.55 21.55
N ASN A 65 15.57 -14.81 20.38
CA ASN A 65 16.98 -15.15 20.20
C ASN A 65 17.86 -13.92 19.91
N HIS A 66 17.33 -12.71 19.99
CA HIS A 66 18.14 -11.51 19.77
C HIS A 66 19.20 -11.38 20.89
N PRO A 67 20.49 -11.14 20.55
CA PRO A 67 21.57 -11.13 21.54
C PRO A 67 21.43 -10.07 22.64
N GLU A 68 20.76 -8.97 22.33
CA GLU A 68 20.53 -7.86 23.28
C GLU A 68 19.14 -7.91 23.93
N GLY A 69 18.43 -9.02 23.78
CA GLY A 69 17.12 -9.25 24.40
C GLY A 69 15.93 -8.93 23.49
N ALA A 70 14.76 -9.41 23.91
CA ALA A 70 13.55 -9.38 23.10
C ALA A 70 13.04 -7.96 22.78
N GLY A 71 13.30 -6.99 23.66
CA GLY A 71 12.95 -5.59 23.40
C GLY A 71 13.70 -5.00 22.22
N VAL A 72 15.02 -5.21 22.17
CA VAL A 72 15.85 -4.77 21.05
C VAL A 72 15.50 -5.57 19.79
N GLY A 73 15.23 -6.88 19.94
CA GLY A 73 14.74 -7.72 18.84
C GLY A 73 13.48 -7.17 18.18
N LEU A 74 12.52 -6.70 19.01
CA LEU A 74 11.27 -6.12 18.49
C LEU A 74 11.50 -4.79 17.75
N ILE A 75 12.34 -3.88 18.27
CA ILE A 75 12.71 -2.63 17.58
C ILE A 75 13.42 -2.92 16.25
N SER A 76 14.23 -3.95 16.24
CA SER A 76 15.03 -4.32 15.06
C SER A 76 14.22 -4.96 13.93
N LEU A 77 12.97 -5.41 14.17
CA LEU A 77 12.11 -5.96 13.12
C LEU A 77 11.64 -4.90 12.11
N PRO A 78 11.05 -3.76 12.50
CA PRO A 78 10.66 -2.74 11.55
C PRO A 78 11.86 -1.89 11.09
N GLY A 79 12.75 -1.51 11.99
CA GLY A 79 13.82 -0.56 11.74
C GLY A 79 15.19 -1.17 11.59
N ARG A 80 16.18 -0.32 11.35
CA ARG A 80 17.57 -0.72 11.34
C ARG A 80 18.00 -1.19 12.72
N ASN A 81 18.75 -2.27 12.74
CA ASN A 81 19.41 -2.70 13.97
C ASN A 81 20.34 -1.58 14.47
N MET A 82 19.96 -0.94 15.56
CA MET A 82 20.69 0.18 16.14
C MET A 82 22.08 -0.22 16.67
N THR A 83 22.28 -1.51 16.97
CA THR A 83 23.50 -2.04 17.57
C THR A 83 24.40 -2.76 16.56
N GLY A 84 23.97 -2.93 15.33
CA GLY A 84 24.74 -3.65 14.28
C GLY A 84 24.94 -5.15 14.51
N LYS A 85 24.39 -5.72 15.62
CA LYS A 85 24.64 -7.09 16.03
C LYS A 85 23.60 -8.11 15.58
N ALA A 86 22.44 -7.70 15.11
CA ALA A 86 21.43 -8.63 14.63
C ALA A 86 21.62 -8.95 13.16
N GLY A 87 21.98 -10.18 12.88
CA GLY A 87 22.25 -10.68 11.53
C GLY A 87 21.02 -11.04 10.70
N TYR A 88 19.84 -10.43 10.94
CA TYR A 88 18.65 -10.74 10.14
C TYR A 88 18.09 -9.52 9.40
N MET A 89 17.48 -9.82 8.25
CA MET A 89 16.78 -8.79 7.45
C MET A 89 15.58 -8.24 8.21
N ASN A 90 15.45 -6.93 8.20
CA ASN A 90 14.32 -6.20 8.75
C ASN A 90 13.52 -5.50 7.64
N ILE A 91 12.39 -4.86 7.99
CA ILE A 91 11.51 -4.23 7.01
C ILE A 91 12.23 -3.12 6.23
N ASP A 92 13.00 -2.26 6.90
CA ASP A 92 13.74 -1.17 6.24
C ASP A 92 14.75 -1.68 5.21
N LEU A 93 15.51 -2.72 5.56
CA LEU A 93 16.48 -3.34 4.64
C LEU A 93 15.79 -4.05 3.47
N LEU A 94 14.72 -4.80 3.74
CA LEU A 94 13.92 -5.46 2.71
C LEU A 94 13.28 -4.43 1.77
N SER A 95 12.64 -3.39 2.31
CA SER A 95 12.06 -2.31 1.54
C SER A 95 13.10 -1.62 0.65
N SER A 96 14.28 -1.31 1.20
CA SER A 96 15.40 -0.76 0.43
C SER A 96 15.88 -1.69 -0.67
N SER A 97 15.95 -3.00 -0.40
CA SER A 97 16.35 -4.01 -1.40
C SER A 97 15.34 -4.11 -2.53
N TYR A 98 14.04 -4.21 -2.22
CA TYR A 98 12.97 -4.21 -3.23
C TYR A 98 12.93 -2.91 -4.03
N THR A 99 13.06 -1.76 -3.37
CA THR A 99 13.13 -0.46 -4.06
C THR A 99 14.26 -0.44 -5.08
N LYS A 100 15.47 -0.84 -4.70
CA LYS A 100 16.61 -0.90 -5.62
C LYS A 100 16.39 -1.86 -6.77
N LYS A 101 15.82 -3.05 -6.50
CA LYS A 101 15.48 -4.04 -7.52
C LYS A 101 14.55 -3.47 -8.58
N TYR A 102 13.46 -2.81 -8.15
CA TYR A 102 12.46 -2.28 -9.08
C TYR A 102 12.89 -0.98 -9.76
N MET A 103 13.61 -0.11 -9.05
CA MET A 103 14.21 1.08 -9.66
C MET A 103 15.23 0.71 -10.73
N ALA A 104 16.05 -0.34 -10.51
CA ALA A 104 16.99 -0.82 -11.54
C ALA A 104 16.27 -1.38 -12.77
N LYS A 105 15.15 -2.11 -12.58
CA LYS A 105 14.34 -2.59 -13.72
C LYS A 105 13.75 -1.47 -14.58
N PHE A 106 13.48 -0.31 -14.01
CA PHE A 106 12.88 0.84 -14.70
C PHE A 106 13.90 1.96 -14.98
N ALA A 107 15.18 1.73 -14.72
CA ALA A 107 16.22 2.75 -14.85
C ALA A 107 16.32 3.34 -16.26
N ASP A 108 16.26 2.49 -17.29
CA ASP A 108 16.32 2.92 -18.68
C ASP A 108 15.13 3.81 -19.07
N GLY A 109 13.91 3.46 -18.60
CA GLY A 109 12.73 4.30 -18.75
C GLY A 109 12.89 5.66 -18.08
N LEU A 110 13.31 5.65 -16.81
CA LEU A 110 13.54 6.89 -16.05
C LEU A 110 14.63 7.75 -16.68
N SER A 111 15.70 7.15 -17.21
CA SER A 111 16.79 7.87 -17.86
C SER A 111 16.35 8.59 -19.12
N THR A 112 15.40 8.02 -19.87
CA THR A 112 14.87 8.62 -21.11
C THR A 112 14.22 9.98 -20.86
N PHE A 113 13.47 10.11 -19.77
CA PHE A 113 12.81 11.37 -19.39
C PHE A 113 13.78 12.40 -18.77
N ARG A 114 14.98 11.96 -18.38
CA ARG A 114 16.02 12.83 -17.78
C ARG A 114 17.07 13.32 -18.77
N THR A 115 17.16 12.74 -19.95
CA THR A 115 18.31 12.96 -20.87
C THR A 115 18.38 14.34 -21.47
N ARG A 116 17.35 15.17 -21.36
CA ARG A 116 17.41 16.53 -21.94
C ARG A 116 18.11 17.57 -21.12
N MET A 117 18.41 17.31 -19.85
CA MET A 117 19.23 18.25 -19.06
C MET A 117 19.76 17.62 -17.78
N LEU A 118 20.93 17.93 -17.39
CA LEU A 118 21.56 17.84 -16.06
C LEU A 118 20.58 18.07 -14.86
N GLY A 119 19.39 17.49 -14.94
CA GLY A 119 18.41 17.41 -13.84
C GLY A 119 17.43 18.58 -13.72
N LEU A 120 17.29 19.49 -14.66
CA LEU A 120 16.55 20.74 -14.44
C LEU A 120 15.29 20.95 -15.28
N SER A 121 15.01 20.20 -16.34
CA SER A 121 13.70 20.23 -16.99
C SER A 121 13.26 18.83 -17.44
N GLN A 122 12.00 18.50 -17.14
CA GLN A 122 11.37 17.29 -17.65
C GLN A 122 10.79 17.62 -19.02
N ASP A 123 10.84 16.66 -19.91
CA ASP A 123 10.13 16.74 -21.19
C ASP A 123 8.65 16.42 -20.92
N GLU A 124 7.86 17.47 -20.63
CA GLU A 124 6.43 17.32 -20.33
C GLU A 124 5.64 16.65 -21.47
N GLU A 125 6.03 16.89 -22.70
CA GLU A 125 5.38 16.28 -23.86
C GLU A 125 5.61 14.76 -23.87
N SER A 126 6.87 14.33 -23.70
CA SER A 126 7.21 12.90 -23.61
C SER A 126 6.56 12.24 -22.41
N LEU A 127 6.47 12.92 -21.24
CA LEU A 127 5.77 12.41 -20.07
C LEU A 127 4.26 12.28 -20.29
N ASN A 128 3.64 13.24 -20.96
CA ASN A 128 2.23 13.17 -21.32
C ASN A 128 1.95 12.05 -22.34
N MET A 129 2.82 11.86 -23.34
CA MET A 129 2.75 10.72 -24.24
C MET A 129 2.89 9.39 -23.50
N PHE A 130 3.82 9.29 -22.55
CA PHE A 130 3.98 8.11 -21.71
C PHE A 130 2.71 7.78 -20.92
N ILE A 131 2.08 8.78 -20.29
CA ILE A 131 0.83 8.58 -19.56
C ILE A 131 -0.27 8.09 -20.50
N ARG A 132 -0.42 8.70 -21.68
CA ARG A 132 -1.40 8.28 -22.68
C ARG A 132 -1.15 6.84 -23.14
N ALA A 133 0.10 6.46 -23.39
CA ALA A 133 0.46 5.09 -23.76
C ALA A 133 0.10 4.08 -22.64
N VAL A 134 0.30 4.44 -21.37
CA VAL A 134 -0.13 3.61 -20.24
C VAL A 134 -1.66 3.48 -20.15
N TYR A 135 -2.41 4.53 -20.58
CA TYR A 135 -3.87 4.49 -20.71
C TYR A 135 -4.36 3.75 -21.97
N GLY A 136 -3.44 3.15 -22.74
CA GLY A 136 -3.77 2.33 -23.91
C GLY A 136 -3.87 3.11 -25.23
N GLU A 137 -3.51 4.39 -25.24
CA GLU A 137 -3.43 5.16 -26.48
C GLU A 137 -2.16 4.77 -27.27
N THR A 138 -2.29 4.71 -28.60
CA THR A 138 -1.12 4.55 -29.47
C THR A 138 -0.42 5.89 -29.60
N VAL A 139 0.86 5.94 -29.28
CA VAL A 139 1.69 7.14 -29.39
C VAL A 139 2.70 7.00 -30.53
N GLU A 140 3.11 8.14 -31.11
CA GLU A 140 3.97 8.14 -32.31
C GLU A 140 5.41 7.68 -32.00
N ASP A 141 5.90 7.91 -30.76
CA ASP A 141 7.25 7.51 -30.36
C ASP A 141 7.26 6.05 -29.84
N PRO A 142 7.84 5.10 -30.64
CA PRO A 142 7.88 3.68 -30.26
C PRO A 142 8.72 3.43 -28.99
N LYS A 143 9.65 4.33 -28.65
CA LYS A 143 10.44 4.25 -27.43
C LYS A 143 9.56 4.53 -26.21
N ILE A 144 8.71 5.54 -26.28
CA ILE A 144 7.75 5.86 -25.22
C ILE A 144 6.73 4.74 -25.08
N GLN A 145 6.24 4.18 -26.19
CA GLN A 145 5.33 3.03 -26.17
C GLN A 145 5.97 1.82 -25.44
N LYS A 146 7.26 1.57 -25.72
CA LYS A 146 8.01 0.51 -25.02
C LYS A 146 8.13 0.80 -23.53
N ILE A 147 8.47 2.01 -23.14
CA ILE A 147 8.60 2.40 -21.71
C ILE A 147 7.26 2.22 -20.98
N ALA A 148 6.15 2.55 -21.61
CA ALA A 148 4.82 2.33 -21.03
C ALA A 148 4.55 0.84 -20.78
N LYS A 149 4.93 -0.03 -21.72
CA LYS A 149 4.85 -1.48 -21.56
C LYS A 149 5.75 -1.97 -20.42
N ASP A 150 7.00 -1.53 -20.38
CA ASP A 150 7.97 -1.88 -19.34
C ASP A 150 7.45 -1.46 -17.95
N TRP A 151 6.77 -0.32 -17.84
CA TRP A 151 6.10 0.14 -16.62
C TRP A 151 4.96 -0.81 -16.20
N MET A 152 4.10 -1.19 -17.13
CA MET A 152 2.99 -2.10 -16.83
C MET A 152 3.49 -3.49 -16.38
N GLU A 153 4.54 -4.00 -17.02
CA GLU A 153 5.20 -5.24 -16.62
C GLU A 153 5.83 -5.13 -15.22
N LEU A 154 6.48 -4.02 -14.91
CA LEU A 154 7.03 -3.75 -13.59
C LEU A 154 5.95 -3.71 -12.51
N ALA A 155 4.83 -3.05 -12.79
CA ALA A 155 3.72 -2.97 -11.86
C ALA A 155 3.11 -4.36 -11.59
N GLU A 156 3.01 -5.20 -12.61
CA GLU A 156 2.56 -6.58 -12.47
C GLU A 156 3.57 -7.43 -11.68
N ASP A 157 4.87 -7.28 -11.93
CA ASP A 157 5.93 -7.95 -11.16
C ASP A 157 5.83 -7.61 -9.65
N MET A 158 5.61 -6.33 -9.33
CA MET A 158 5.42 -5.91 -7.94
C MET A 158 4.18 -6.52 -7.31
N ARG A 159 3.06 -6.60 -8.06
CA ARG A 159 1.83 -7.24 -7.60
C ARG A 159 2.03 -8.74 -7.33
N VAL A 160 2.66 -9.43 -8.28
CA VAL A 160 2.94 -10.87 -8.18
C VAL A 160 3.86 -11.15 -6.99
N GLU A 161 4.94 -10.37 -6.81
CA GLU A 161 5.83 -10.52 -5.67
C GLU A 161 5.11 -10.27 -4.34
N PHE A 162 4.27 -9.24 -4.26
CA PHE A 162 3.46 -8.97 -3.08
C PHE A 162 2.55 -10.15 -2.73
N ASN A 163 1.87 -10.73 -3.73
CA ASN A 163 1.01 -11.90 -3.53
C ASN A 163 1.80 -13.15 -3.14
N LYS A 164 3.01 -13.32 -3.68
CA LYS A 164 3.91 -14.41 -3.31
C LYS A 164 4.33 -14.33 -1.84
N LYS A 165 4.46 -13.12 -1.29
CA LYS A 165 4.82 -12.90 0.11
C LYS A 165 3.65 -13.03 1.09
N GLY A 166 2.43 -13.17 0.60
CA GLY A 166 1.24 -13.37 1.43
C GLY A 166 0.12 -12.36 1.16
N GLY A 167 0.34 -11.42 0.26
CA GLY A 167 -0.70 -10.50 -0.20
C GLY A 167 -1.79 -11.20 -1.01
N SER A 168 -2.86 -10.46 -1.29
CA SER A 168 -4.03 -10.94 -2.01
C SER A 168 -4.62 -9.82 -2.88
N ILE A 169 -3.80 -9.31 -3.82
CA ILE A 169 -4.23 -8.29 -4.78
C ILE A 169 -4.63 -8.99 -6.07
N SER A 170 -5.90 -8.86 -6.48
CA SER A 170 -6.37 -9.32 -7.78
C SER A 170 -5.67 -8.57 -8.91
N LYS A 171 -5.50 -9.25 -10.05
CA LYS A 171 -5.09 -8.55 -11.26
C LYS A 171 -6.23 -7.62 -11.67
N ASN A 172 -5.93 -6.33 -11.75
CA ASN A 172 -6.89 -5.33 -12.20
C ASN A 172 -6.40 -4.78 -13.54
N GLU A 173 -7.08 -5.17 -14.62
CA GLU A 173 -6.77 -4.72 -15.97
C GLU A 173 -6.99 -3.21 -16.17
N ASN A 174 -7.78 -2.61 -15.28
CA ASN A 174 -8.05 -1.17 -15.25
C ASN A 174 -7.05 -0.38 -14.40
N TRP A 175 -6.04 -1.05 -13.82
CA TRP A 175 -5.00 -0.35 -13.08
C TRP A 175 -3.97 0.20 -14.06
N LEU A 176 -3.98 1.51 -14.24
CA LEU A 176 -3.20 2.15 -15.28
C LEU A 176 -2.02 2.96 -14.71
N PHE A 177 -2.26 3.92 -13.83
CA PHE A 177 -1.22 4.81 -13.36
C PHE A 177 -1.34 5.13 -11.85
N PRO A 178 -0.23 5.28 -11.10
CA PRO A 178 -0.27 5.67 -9.70
C PRO A 178 -0.81 7.10 -9.55
N GLN A 179 -1.38 7.38 -8.38
CA GLN A 179 -1.93 8.69 -8.02
C GLN A 179 -1.19 9.24 -6.81
N ASN A 180 -1.02 10.53 -6.81
CA ASN A 180 -0.35 11.27 -5.77
C ASN A 180 -1.20 12.52 -5.45
N HIS A 181 -1.30 12.89 -4.19
CA HIS A 181 -2.22 13.94 -3.74
C HIS A 181 -1.47 14.94 -2.86
N ASP A 182 -1.55 16.24 -3.18
CA ASP A 182 -1.11 17.29 -2.26
C ASP A 182 -2.23 17.63 -1.30
N MET A 183 -2.04 17.19 -0.05
CA MET A 183 -3.00 17.40 1.04
C MET A 183 -3.34 18.90 1.23
N ARG A 184 -2.36 19.79 1.07
CA ARG A 184 -2.54 21.24 1.28
C ARG A 184 -3.39 21.86 0.19
N LEU A 185 -3.11 21.52 -1.08
CA LEU A 185 -3.89 22.01 -2.21
C LEU A 185 -5.34 21.54 -2.12
N ILE A 186 -5.56 20.27 -1.80
CA ILE A 186 -6.92 19.71 -1.65
C ILE A 186 -7.66 20.33 -0.46
N LYS A 187 -6.99 20.46 0.68
CA LYS A 187 -7.57 21.09 1.87
C LYS A 187 -7.95 22.55 1.63
N ASN A 188 -7.09 23.29 0.93
CA ASN A 188 -7.33 24.70 0.62
C ASN A 188 -8.47 24.93 -0.37
N ALA A 189 -8.64 24.02 -1.34
CA ALA A 189 -9.76 24.05 -2.27
C ALA A 189 -11.10 23.77 -1.59
N GLY A 190 -11.11 22.98 -0.53
CA GLY A 190 -12.33 22.50 0.10
C GLY A 190 -13.01 21.38 -0.68
N PHE A 191 -13.98 20.72 -0.02
CA PHE A 191 -14.65 19.56 -0.62
C PHE A 191 -15.38 19.89 -1.90
N ASP A 192 -16.16 20.98 -1.91
CA ASP A 192 -17.03 21.33 -3.04
C ASP A 192 -16.25 21.63 -4.31
N GLU A 193 -15.16 22.42 -4.22
CA GLU A 193 -14.32 22.71 -5.37
C GLU A 193 -13.58 21.46 -5.85
N TRP A 194 -12.98 20.69 -4.94
CA TRP A 194 -12.29 19.45 -5.28
C TRP A 194 -13.24 18.46 -5.94
N ARG A 195 -14.43 18.24 -5.36
CA ARG A 195 -15.45 17.35 -5.90
C ARG A 195 -15.94 17.79 -7.30
N LYS A 196 -16.27 19.09 -7.46
CA LYS A 196 -16.70 19.64 -8.74
C LYS A 196 -15.65 19.45 -9.83
N PHE A 197 -14.38 19.54 -9.47
CA PHE A 197 -13.30 19.35 -10.42
C PHE A 197 -13.14 17.87 -10.84
N ILE A 198 -13.26 16.94 -9.89
CA ILE A 198 -12.91 15.53 -10.13
C ILE A 198 -14.07 14.72 -10.70
N ILE A 199 -15.32 14.99 -10.32
CA ILE A 199 -16.47 14.12 -10.60
C ILE A 199 -16.65 13.78 -12.08
N ASN A 200 -16.42 14.75 -12.98
CA ASN A 200 -16.53 14.57 -14.43
C ASN A 200 -15.28 13.98 -15.09
N LYS A 201 -14.24 13.70 -14.30
CA LYS A 201 -12.98 13.10 -14.75
C LYS A 201 -12.88 11.63 -14.36
N LEU A 202 -13.85 11.14 -13.60
CA LEU A 202 -13.87 9.77 -13.13
C LEU A 202 -14.74 8.88 -14.01
N ASP A 203 -14.28 7.65 -14.22
CA ASP A 203 -15.06 6.58 -14.85
C ASP A 203 -15.94 5.91 -13.79
N LYS A 204 -17.19 6.37 -13.69
CA LYS A 204 -18.17 5.86 -12.74
C LYS A 204 -18.45 4.37 -12.91
N ASN A 205 -18.30 3.82 -14.13
CA ASN A 205 -18.57 2.40 -14.41
C ASN A 205 -17.52 1.48 -13.74
N LYS A 206 -16.37 2.02 -13.37
CA LYS A 206 -15.31 1.30 -12.64
C LYS A 206 -15.41 1.45 -11.13
N MET A 207 -16.35 2.25 -10.63
CA MET A 207 -16.61 2.43 -9.21
C MET A 207 -17.62 1.38 -8.74
N LEU A 208 -17.08 0.27 -8.23
CA LEU A 208 -17.88 -0.91 -7.89
C LEU A 208 -17.98 -1.07 -6.37
N ASP A 209 -19.08 -1.64 -5.92
CA ASP A 209 -19.23 -2.14 -4.55
C ASP A 209 -18.50 -3.48 -4.35
N ASP A 210 -18.57 -4.03 -3.14
CA ASP A 210 -17.94 -5.31 -2.77
C ASP A 210 -18.50 -6.51 -3.57
N ASN A 211 -19.66 -6.36 -4.21
CA ASN A 211 -20.32 -7.37 -5.03
C ASN A 211 -20.06 -7.18 -6.54
N GLY A 212 -19.26 -6.17 -6.90
CA GLY A 212 -18.97 -5.86 -8.30
C GLY A 212 -20.06 -5.05 -9.02
N LYS A 213 -21.04 -4.52 -8.30
CA LYS A 213 -22.11 -3.67 -8.84
C LYS A 213 -21.65 -2.21 -8.87
N VAL A 214 -21.96 -1.50 -9.95
CA VAL A 214 -21.67 -0.06 -10.07
C VAL A 214 -22.39 0.71 -8.96
N LEU A 215 -21.65 1.58 -8.28
CA LEU A 215 -22.18 2.43 -7.22
C LEU A 215 -23.22 3.43 -7.74
N SER A 216 -24.26 3.72 -6.93
CA SER A 216 -25.17 4.81 -7.21
C SER A 216 -24.48 6.17 -7.09
N ASP A 217 -25.09 7.24 -7.64
CA ASP A 217 -24.53 8.59 -7.51
C ASP A 217 -24.42 9.02 -6.05
N GLU A 218 -25.35 8.63 -5.17
CA GLU A 218 -25.31 8.91 -3.73
C GLU A 218 -24.14 8.19 -3.05
N GLN A 219 -23.92 6.92 -3.41
CA GLN A 219 -22.80 6.12 -2.88
C GLN A 219 -21.44 6.67 -3.37
N ILE A 220 -21.37 7.14 -4.62
CA ILE A 220 -20.19 7.80 -5.16
C ILE A 220 -19.90 9.09 -4.38
N GLU A 221 -20.93 9.89 -4.10
CA GLU A 221 -20.80 11.13 -3.35
C GLU A 221 -20.29 10.90 -1.92
N GLU A 222 -20.87 9.94 -1.21
CA GLU A 222 -20.42 9.53 0.14
C GLU A 222 -18.97 9.08 0.13
N SER A 223 -18.60 8.28 -0.86
CA SER A 223 -17.24 7.77 -1.02
C SER A 223 -16.24 8.87 -1.37
N LEU A 224 -16.61 9.82 -2.22
CA LEU A 224 -15.78 10.99 -2.53
C LEU A 224 -15.54 11.86 -1.29
N LYS A 225 -16.57 12.05 -0.44
CA LYS A 225 -16.43 12.76 0.82
C LYS A 225 -15.44 12.06 1.75
N TYR A 226 -15.56 10.75 1.89
CA TYR A 226 -14.62 9.96 2.69
C TYR A 226 -13.18 10.02 2.14
N VAL A 227 -13.00 9.94 0.81
CA VAL A 227 -11.69 10.08 0.16
C VAL A 227 -11.10 11.45 0.41
N TYR A 228 -11.90 12.53 0.25
CA TYR A 228 -11.47 13.88 0.54
C TYR A 228 -11.01 14.04 2.00
N GLU A 229 -11.81 13.58 2.95
CA GLU A 229 -11.46 13.60 4.38
C GLU A 229 -10.18 12.81 4.67
N THR A 230 -10.02 11.66 4.01
CA THR A 230 -8.81 10.84 4.15
C THR A 230 -7.57 11.58 3.65
N ILE A 231 -7.65 12.21 2.48
CA ILE A 231 -6.51 12.94 1.90
C ILE A 231 -6.23 14.21 2.72
N SER A 232 -7.26 15.01 2.99
CA SER A 232 -7.13 16.31 3.66
C SER A 232 -6.71 16.21 5.14
N SER A 233 -6.96 15.06 5.79
CA SER A 233 -6.52 14.77 7.15
C SER A 233 -5.20 13.99 7.23
N GLY A 234 -4.60 13.63 6.08
CA GLY A 234 -3.44 12.75 6.05
C GLY A 234 -3.74 11.33 6.57
N GLY A 235 -4.98 10.88 6.46
CA GLY A 235 -5.42 9.55 6.90
C GLY A 235 -5.84 9.45 8.36
N MET A 236 -5.92 10.57 9.10
CA MET A 236 -6.33 10.56 10.51
C MET A 236 -7.76 10.07 10.74
N ASN A 237 -8.67 10.27 9.78
CA ASN A 237 -10.04 9.76 9.86
C ASN A 237 -10.08 8.24 9.98
N LYS A 238 -9.11 7.52 9.42
CA LYS A 238 -9.01 6.04 9.54
C LYS A 238 -8.73 5.57 10.97
N SER A 239 -8.06 6.37 11.78
CA SER A 239 -7.76 6.06 13.17
C SER A 239 -8.91 6.41 14.14
N GLN A 240 -9.87 7.21 13.71
CA GLN A 240 -10.99 7.68 14.54
C GLN A 240 -12.20 6.74 14.53
N GLY A 241 -12.11 5.57 13.89
CA GLY A 241 -13.19 4.57 13.88
C GLY A 241 -14.45 5.01 13.12
N LEU A 242 -14.34 6.02 12.24
CA LEU A 242 -15.44 6.38 11.36
C LEU A 242 -15.79 5.21 10.47
N SER A 243 -17.08 5.00 10.25
CA SER A 243 -17.55 3.94 9.34
C SER A 243 -16.96 4.18 7.94
N VAL A 244 -16.23 3.19 7.46
CA VAL A 244 -15.64 3.23 6.12
C VAL A 244 -16.75 2.88 5.15
N PRO A 245 -17.02 3.70 4.11
CA PRO A 245 -17.96 3.33 3.06
C PRO A 245 -17.60 1.98 2.44
N ARG A 246 -18.60 1.25 1.95
CA ARG A 246 -18.39 -0.06 1.35
C ARG A 246 -17.34 0.02 0.25
N GLY A 247 -16.41 -0.94 0.23
CA GLY A 247 -15.31 -0.98 -0.75
C GLY A 247 -14.05 -0.16 -0.39
N LEU A 248 -14.06 0.66 0.67
CA LEU A 248 -12.93 1.56 1.01
C LEU A 248 -12.06 1.12 2.19
N GLY A 249 -12.35 0.02 2.85
CA GLY A 249 -11.60 -0.44 4.02
C GLY A 249 -10.89 -1.75 3.80
N SER A 250 -9.57 -1.83 3.98
CA SER A 250 -8.88 -3.10 3.82
C SER A 250 -7.67 -3.30 4.72
N LYS A 251 -7.37 -4.58 4.98
CA LYS A 251 -6.10 -5.04 5.51
C LYS A 251 -4.98 -4.73 4.51
N LEU A 252 -3.72 -4.62 4.98
CA LEU A 252 -2.58 -4.38 4.10
C LEU A 252 -2.50 -5.40 2.95
N SER A 253 -2.83 -6.68 3.21
CA SER A 253 -2.83 -7.74 2.20
C SER A 253 -3.69 -7.47 0.97
N ARG A 254 -4.66 -6.55 1.09
CA ARG A 254 -5.62 -6.18 0.03
C ARG A 254 -5.51 -4.73 -0.43
N ARG A 255 -4.58 -3.96 0.15
CA ARG A 255 -4.44 -2.51 -0.08
C ARG A 255 -4.34 -2.10 -1.55
N GLY A 256 -4.02 -2.98 -2.46
CA GLY A 256 -3.92 -2.71 -3.90
C GLY A 256 -5.16 -3.06 -4.71
N SER A 257 -6.05 -3.95 -4.22
CA SER A 257 -7.22 -4.43 -4.94
C SER A 257 -8.50 -3.64 -4.63
N GLU A 258 -8.62 -3.12 -3.40
CA GLU A 258 -9.87 -2.52 -2.93
C GLU A 258 -9.86 -0.98 -2.90
N GLN A 259 -8.79 -0.30 -3.34
CA GLN A 259 -8.57 1.08 -2.93
C GLN A 259 -8.35 2.12 -4.01
N ARG A 260 -8.63 1.81 -5.25
CA ARG A 260 -8.73 2.90 -6.21
C ARG A 260 -10.17 3.26 -6.43
N PHE A 261 -10.65 4.13 -5.58
CA PHE A 261 -11.94 4.74 -5.79
C PHE A 261 -11.88 5.79 -6.91
N LEU A 262 -10.74 6.47 -7.07
CA LEU A 262 -10.57 7.48 -8.09
C LEU A 262 -10.05 6.83 -9.39
N TYR A 263 -10.95 6.28 -10.19
CA TYR A 263 -10.65 5.80 -11.54
C TYR A 263 -10.82 6.95 -12.52
N PHE A 264 -9.73 7.51 -13.04
CA PHE A 264 -9.80 8.52 -14.10
C PHE A 264 -10.26 7.90 -15.41
N ALA A 265 -11.15 8.59 -16.12
CA ALA A 265 -11.75 8.10 -17.36
C ALA A 265 -10.71 7.95 -18.47
N ASP A 266 -9.73 8.86 -18.52
CA ASP A 266 -8.69 8.91 -19.55
C ASP A 266 -7.40 9.58 -19.04
N ALA A 267 -6.36 9.55 -19.86
CA ALA A 267 -5.06 10.15 -19.56
C ALA A 267 -5.15 11.66 -19.29
N ASN A 268 -5.95 12.39 -20.08
CA ASN A 268 -6.08 13.84 -19.93
C ASN A 268 -6.75 14.20 -18.58
N SER A 269 -7.72 13.42 -18.15
CA SER A 269 -8.39 13.55 -16.85
C SER A 269 -7.40 13.34 -15.69
N TRP A 270 -6.55 12.33 -15.80
CA TRP A 270 -5.49 12.09 -14.82
C TRP A 270 -4.44 13.21 -14.80
N ILE A 271 -3.94 13.63 -15.97
CA ILE A 271 -2.96 14.73 -16.12
C ILE A 271 -3.54 16.03 -15.52
N ALA A 272 -4.78 16.38 -15.86
CA ALA A 272 -5.42 17.58 -15.35
C ALA A 272 -5.56 17.54 -13.82
N TYR A 273 -5.86 16.37 -13.24
CA TYR A 273 -5.92 16.21 -11.79
C TYR A 273 -4.55 16.36 -11.14
N GLN A 274 -3.53 15.70 -11.68
CA GLN A 274 -2.17 15.77 -11.13
C GLN A 274 -1.61 17.18 -11.19
N ASN A 275 -1.85 17.92 -12.27
CA ASN A 275 -1.43 19.31 -12.40
C ASN A 275 -2.10 20.23 -11.37
N LYS A 276 -3.35 19.95 -10.96
CA LYS A 276 -4.07 20.79 -10.00
C LYS A 276 -3.90 20.35 -8.56
N PHE A 277 -3.87 19.05 -8.28
CA PHE A 277 -3.95 18.48 -6.93
C PHE A 277 -2.87 17.43 -6.65
N GLY A 278 -1.99 17.16 -7.59
CA GLY A 278 -0.87 16.22 -7.41
C GLY A 278 0.25 16.80 -6.58
N LYS A 279 1.01 15.91 -5.93
CA LYS A 279 2.22 16.25 -5.19
C LYS A 279 3.44 15.93 -6.02
N GLY A 280 4.17 16.95 -6.44
CA GLY A 280 5.37 16.78 -7.26
C GLY A 280 5.04 16.41 -8.71
N ASP A 281 6.04 15.91 -9.40
CA ASP A 281 5.96 15.54 -10.81
C ASP A 281 5.64 14.05 -11.04
N VAL A 282 5.51 13.67 -12.31
CA VAL A 282 5.21 12.30 -12.71
C VAL A 282 6.31 11.32 -12.26
N LEU A 283 7.58 11.70 -12.39
CA LEU A 283 8.71 10.84 -11.99
C LEU A 283 8.75 10.62 -10.47
N THR A 284 8.42 11.66 -9.72
CA THR A 284 8.22 11.55 -8.25
C THR A 284 7.08 10.59 -7.93
N THR A 285 5.96 10.69 -8.64
CA THR A 285 4.80 9.80 -8.46
C THR A 285 5.16 8.34 -8.73
N LEU A 286 5.91 8.06 -9.79
CA LEU A 286 6.40 6.70 -10.11
C LEU A 286 7.37 6.18 -9.04
N SER A 287 8.31 7.01 -8.62
CA SER A 287 9.30 6.65 -7.60
C SER A 287 8.64 6.38 -6.24
N ASP A 288 7.71 7.21 -5.83
CA ASP A 288 6.94 7.06 -4.59
C ASP A 288 6.09 5.78 -4.62
N HIS A 289 5.52 5.45 -5.81
CA HIS A 289 4.76 4.21 -5.99
C HIS A 289 5.67 2.98 -5.84
N ILE A 290 6.83 2.96 -6.48
CA ILE A 290 7.81 1.86 -6.36
C ILE A 290 8.24 1.70 -4.90
N GLN A 291 8.57 2.79 -4.21
CA GLN A 291 8.96 2.75 -2.80
C GLN A 291 7.83 2.25 -1.91
N GLY A 292 6.62 2.74 -2.12
CA GLY A 292 5.43 2.32 -1.38
C GLY A 292 5.14 0.83 -1.55
N ARG A 293 5.18 0.31 -2.79
CA ARG A 293 5.00 -1.13 -3.06
C ARG A 293 6.12 -1.97 -2.47
N ALA A 294 7.37 -1.53 -2.59
CA ALA A 294 8.51 -2.19 -1.96
C ALA A 294 8.35 -2.30 -0.44
N ASN A 295 7.87 -1.24 0.20
CA ASN A 295 7.57 -1.24 1.63
C ASN A 295 6.42 -2.18 1.98
N ASP A 296 5.33 -2.16 1.22
CA ASP A 296 4.19 -3.07 1.42
C ASP A 296 4.63 -4.55 1.31
N ILE A 297 5.47 -4.89 0.31
CA ILE A 297 6.05 -6.24 0.16
C ILE A 297 6.87 -6.61 1.40
N ALA A 298 7.76 -5.72 1.85
CA ALA A 298 8.61 -5.95 3.03
C ALA A 298 7.79 -6.12 4.32
N MET A 299 6.73 -5.32 4.47
CA MET A 299 5.80 -5.41 5.61
C MET A 299 5.07 -6.75 5.65
N VAL A 300 4.47 -7.18 4.52
CA VAL A 300 3.76 -8.47 4.44
C VAL A 300 4.73 -9.64 4.60
N GLU A 301 5.93 -9.57 4.01
CA GLU A 301 6.95 -10.60 4.17
C GLU A 301 7.40 -10.78 5.63
N THR A 302 7.46 -9.69 6.39
CA THR A 302 7.98 -9.71 7.78
C THR A 302 6.88 -9.93 8.81
N LEU A 303 5.76 -9.23 8.68
CA LEU A 303 4.69 -9.15 9.68
C LEU A 303 3.36 -9.76 9.22
N GLY A 304 3.29 -10.36 8.01
CA GLY A 304 2.08 -11.01 7.52
C GLY A 304 1.02 -10.04 6.99
N THR A 305 -0.20 -10.53 6.90
CA THR A 305 -1.29 -9.85 6.19
C THR A 305 -1.89 -8.66 6.95
N ASN A 306 -1.72 -8.62 8.26
CA ASN A 306 -2.12 -7.51 9.11
C ASN A 306 -0.97 -7.06 10.02
N PRO A 307 0.00 -6.29 9.49
CA PRO A 307 1.22 -5.93 10.19
C PRO A 307 1.01 -5.23 11.53
N ARG A 308 -0.04 -4.41 11.68
CA ARG A 308 -0.32 -3.72 12.94
C ARG A 308 -0.72 -4.70 14.05
N VAL A 309 -1.68 -5.55 13.78
CA VAL A 309 -2.13 -6.57 14.74
C VAL A 309 -0.98 -7.52 15.10
N MET A 310 -0.20 -7.90 14.08
CA MET A 310 0.97 -8.76 14.28
C MET A 310 2.01 -8.08 15.16
N TYR A 311 2.33 -6.81 14.90
CA TYR A 311 3.31 -6.06 15.68
C TYR A 311 2.87 -5.90 17.13
N ASP A 312 1.58 -5.60 17.39
CA ASP A 312 1.03 -5.51 18.76
C ASP A 312 1.11 -6.85 19.48
N ALA A 313 0.85 -7.97 18.81
CA ALA A 313 1.02 -9.30 19.36
C ALA A 313 2.50 -9.61 19.71
N LEU A 314 3.43 -9.24 18.83
CA LEU A 314 4.87 -9.39 19.06
C LEU A 314 5.36 -8.51 20.20
N LYS A 315 4.83 -7.28 20.35
CA LYS A 315 5.11 -6.39 21.47
C LYS A 315 4.68 -7.01 22.80
N PHE A 316 3.50 -7.62 22.82
CA PHE A 316 3.03 -8.36 24.00
C PHE A 316 3.97 -9.54 24.34
N GLN A 317 4.38 -10.33 23.35
CA GLN A 317 5.31 -11.44 23.55
C GLN A 317 6.70 -10.98 24.01
N ALA A 318 7.24 -9.90 23.45
CA ALA A 318 8.51 -9.34 23.88
C ALA A 318 8.47 -8.89 25.36
N LYS A 319 7.37 -8.23 25.77
CA LYS A 319 7.14 -7.85 27.19
C LYS A 319 7.17 -9.09 28.09
N LYS A 320 6.45 -10.15 27.72
CA LYS A 320 6.39 -11.39 28.49
C LYS A 320 7.78 -12.03 28.60
N ILE A 321 8.49 -12.22 27.50
CA ILE A 321 9.82 -12.81 27.46
C ILE A 321 10.81 -12.03 28.36
N GLN A 322 10.76 -10.71 28.32
CA GLN A 322 11.65 -9.88 29.14
C GLN A 322 11.28 -9.89 30.61
N LEU A 323 9.99 -9.93 30.93
CA LEU A 323 9.52 -10.09 32.32
C LEU A 323 9.98 -11.43 32.91
N ASP A 324 9.81 -12.52 32.17
CA ASP A 324 10.25 -13.87 32.60
C ASP A 324 11.78 -13.94 32.79
N ARG A 325 12.55 -13.07 32.18
CA ARG A 325 14.00 -12.91 32.36
C ARG A 325 14.39 -11.93 33.46
N GLY A 326 13.41 -11.38 34.20
CA GLY A 326 13.65 -10.40 35.28
C GLY A 326 14.09 -9.01 34.76
N LYS A 327 13.90 -8.71 33.46
CA LYS A 327 14.31 -7.45 32.80
C LYS A 327 13.13 -6.80 32.11
N PRO A 328 12.13 -6.24 32.83
CA PRO A 328 10.93 -5.68 32.19
C PRO A 328 11.27 -4.51 31.28
N ILE A 329 10.49 -4.39 30.15
CA ILE A 329 10.63 -3.29 29.20
C ILE A 329 9.94 -2.06 29.77
N GLY A 330 10.68 -0.95 29.93
CA GLY A 330 10.13 0.32 30.43
C GLY A 330 9.26 1.03 29.39
N GLU A 331 8.38 1.92 29.86
CA GLU A 331 7.42 2.66 29.03
C GLU A 331 8.07 3.52 27.93
N ALA A 332 9.22 4.14 28.22
CA ALA A 332 9.98 4.91 27.21
C ALA A 332 10.43 4.03 26.04
N SER A 333 10.87 2.79 26.33
CA SER A 333 11.26 1.83 25.28
C SER A 333 10.05 1.36 24.48
N LEU A 334 8.89 1.17 25.12
CA LEU A 334 7.65 0.81 24.41
C LEU A 334 7.18 1.92 23.47
N SER A 335 7.24 3.17 23.93
CA SER A 335 6.93 4.34 23.08
C SER A 335 7.87 4.46 21.90
N MET A 336 9.16 4.20 22.09
CA MET A 336 10.16 4.17 21.00
C MET A 336 9.86 3.04 20.00
N MET A 337 9.49 1.85 20.46
CA MET A 337 9.09 0.73 19.60
C MET A 337 7.90 1.10 18.70
N ASP A 338 6.87 1.74 19.27
CA ASP A 338 5.71 2.19 18.54
C ASP A 338 6.07 3.29 17.52
N ALA A 339 6.94 4.22 17.88
CA ALA A 339 7.39 5.28 16.98
C ALA A 339 8.17 4.72 15.78
N VAL A 340 9.07 3.76 15.99
CA VAL A 340 9.83 3.10 14.91
C VAL A 340 8.88 2.34 13.99
N TYR A 341 7.95 1.57 14.55
CA TYR A 341 6.95 0.86 13.74
C TYR A 341 6.11 1.82 12.90
N LYS A 342 5.54 2.86 13.51
CA LYS A 342 4.70 3.86 12.82
C LYS A 342 5.45 4.59 11.71
N THR A 343 6.74 4.84 11.89
CA THR A 343 7.58 5.45 10.87
C THR A 343 7.76 4.53 9.67
N VAL A 344 8.08 3.26 9.91
CA VAL A 344 8.31 2.28 8.83
C VAL A 344 7.01 1.87 8.15
N SER A 345 5.90 1.77 8.90
CA SER A 345 4.58 1.45 8.31
C SER A 345 3.95 2.60 7.54
N GLY A 346 4.51 3.82 7.65
CA GLY A 346 3.93 5.02 7.05
C GLY A 346 2.68 5.53 7.77
N GLU A 347 2.41 5.07 8.99
CA GLU A 347 1.30 5.57 9.82
C GLU A 347 1.54 7.01 10.30
N ILE A 348 2.80 7.43 10.41
CA ILE A 348 3.18 8.83 10.65
C ILE A 348 3.33 9.52 9.30
N ASN A 349 2.25 10.01 8.76
CA ASN A 349 2.30 10.96 7.66
C ASN A 349 2.45 12.37 8.23
N GLY A 350 3.54 12.98 7.92
CA GLY A 350 4.11 14.32 8.09
C GLY A 350 3.28 15.50 8.58
N GLY A 351 2.38 15.33 9.54
CA GLY A 351 1.62 16.44 10.10
C GLY A 351 1.63 16.54 11.63
N GLN A 352 1.98 15.45 12.32
CA GLN A 352 1.86 15.42 13.79
C GLN A 352 3.18 15.39 14.58
N MET A 353 4.32 15.20 13.91
CA MET A 353 5.63 15.33 14.56
C MET A 353 6.63 15.97 13.63
N VAL A 354 6.48 17.25 13.36
CA VAL A 354 7.43 18.07 12.58
C VAL A 354 8.85 17.90 13.13
N THR A 355 9.03 17.90 14.45
CA THR A 355 10.34 17.72 15.08
C THR A 355 10.94 16.33 14.95
N LEU A 356 10.14 15.24 14.97
CA LEU A 356 10.63 13.88 14.79
C LEU A 356 10.84 13.55 13.30
N ALA A 357 9.93 14.03 12.44
CA ALA A 357 10.06 13.92 11.00
C ALA A 357 11.24 14.74 10.47
N ASP A 358 11.46 15.94 10.97
CA ASP A 358 12.62 16.77 10.64
C ASP A 358 13.93 16.13 11.14
N GLY A 359 13.95 15.56 12.35
CA GLY A 359 15.09 14.81 12.87
C GLY A 359 15.39 13.55 12.04
N MET A 360 14.36 12.78 11.64
CA MET A 360 14.53 11.60 10.78
C MET A 360 14.84 11.97 9.33
N GLN A 361 14.27 13.05 8.80
CA GLN A 361 14.62 13.62 7.50
C GLN A 361 16.08 14.08 7.48
N PHE A 362 16.53 14.75 8.53
CA PHE A 362 17.91 15.14 8.73
C PHE A 362 18.84 13.91 8.75
N VAL A 363 18.51 12.87 9.52
CA VAL A 363 19.27 11.60 9.56
C VAL A 363 19.25 10.89 8.20
N ARG A 364 18.12 10.90 7.51
CA ARG A 364 18.00 10.33 6.16
C ARG A 364 18.84 11.12 5.15
N ASN A 365 18.81 12.45 5.20
CA ASN A 365 19.61 13.33 4.35
C ASN A 365 21.10 13.19 4.64
N LEU A 366 21.50 13.06 5.91
CA LEU A 366 22.88 12.78 6.32
C LEU A 366 23.37 11.41 5.80
N GLN A 367 22.51 10.39 5.82
CA GLN A 367 22.83 9.05 5.28
C GLN A 367 22.92 9.04 3.76
N VAL A 368 22.07 9.80 3.07
CA VAL A 368 22.15 9.98 1.61
C VAL A 368 23.43 10.76 1.27
N ALA A 369 23.74 11.83 1.99
CA ALA A 369 24.96 12.62 1.80
C ALA A 369 26.22 11.78 2.11
N SER A 370 26.22 10.96 3.16
CA SER A 370 27.37 10.10 3.49
C SER A 370 27.57 8.97 2.48
N LYS A 371 26.49 8.44 1.89
CA LYS A 371 26.56 7.42 0.83
C LYS A 371 26.99 8.02 -0.52
N LEU A 372 26.57 9.25 -0.83
CA LEU A 372 27.01 9.99 -2.02
C LEU A 372 28.43 10.52 -1.85
N GLY A 373 28.80 10.99 -0.65
CA GLY A 373 30.17 11.43 -0.34
C GLY A 373 31.19 10.28 -0.38
N GLY A 374 30.80 9.07 0.04
CA GLY A 374 31.64 7.87 -0.09
C GLY A 374 31.85 7.42 -1.54
N ALA A 375 30.85 7.59 -2.40
CA ALA A 375 30.95 7.25 -3.82
C ALA A 375 31.80 8.27 -4.61
N THR A 376 31.80 9.53 -4.20
CA THR A 376 32.64 10.55 -4.84
C THR A 376 34.10 10.49 -4.39
N LEU A 377 34.38 10.05 -3.16
CA LEU A 377 35.77 9.86 -2.68
C LEU A 377 36.46 8.65 -3.32
N SER A 378 35.73 7.58 -3.66
CA SER A 378 36.29 6.42 -4.35
C SER A 378 36.59 6.67 -5.84
N SER A 379 35.98 7.68 -6.46
CA SER A 379 36.25 8.05 -7.84
C SER A 379 37.43 9.03 -8.01
N PHE A 380 38.03 9.49 -6.91
CA PHE A 380 39.24 10.37 -6.93
C PHE A 380 40.52 9.64 -6.55
N THR A 381 40.45 8.33 -6.28
CA THR A 381 41.62 7.52 -5.88
C THR A 381 42.01 6.40 -6.85
N ASP A 382 41.40 6.36 -8.04
CA ASP A 382 41.83 5.49 -9.16
C ASP A 382 42.42 6.28 -10.30
#